data_7ceef750653e826638379b4e9ce9e8b2
#
_entry.id   7ceef750653e826638379b4e9ce9e8b2
#
_cell.length_a   1.000
_cell.length_b   1.000
_cell.length_c   1.000
_cell.angle_alpha   90.00
_cell.angle_beta   90.00
_cell.angle_gamma   90.00
#
_symmetry.space_group_name_H-M   'P 1'
#
loop_
_entity.id
_entity.type
_entity.pdbx_description
1 polymer ?
#
loop_
_entity_poly.entity_id
_entity_poly.type
_entity_poly.pdbx_seq_one_letter_code
_entity_poly.pdbx_strand_id
1 'polypeptide(L)'
;EDFDGLPIVLNSYAQDQEGDYFEQELRLVSDSDGPLNWYAGVSYYKEDIKAKFQQEMAEDVWCSVYWTGYDSTCEDLFAYYKDYAEYAPDGDYVQYFLDYWGTVDWQGSPNGILNDSNRAHGKYHGYAAYLDLGYEFNERWDVSAGVRYTYDEKEFSNLVYPSQSPV
;
A
#
# COMPACT_ATOMS: atom_id res chain seq x y z
N GLU A 1 4.46 -15.57 3.21
CA GLU A 1 5.85 -15.93 2.80
C GLU A 1 6.75 -15.82 4.02
N ASP A 2 7.58 -16.82 4.21
CA ASP A 2 8.64 -16.85 5.20
C ASP A 2 9.89 -16.25 4.54
N PHE A 3 10.36 -15.13 5.07
CA PHE A 3 11.48 -14.39 4.48
C PHE A 3 12.86 -14.87 4.97
N ASP A 4 12.91 -15.62 6.05
CA ASP A 4 14.17 -16.01 6.68
C ASP A 4 14.58 -17.46 6.44
N GLY A 5 13.66 -18.32 6.01
CA GLY A 5 13.93 -19.73 5.71
C GLY A 5 14.36 -20.56 6.90
N LEU A 6 14.13 -20.07 8.12
CA LEU A 6 14.46 -20.75 9.36
C LEU A 6 13.26 -21.56 9.88
N PRO A 7 13.46 -22.59 10.70
CA PRO A 7 12.37 -23.37 11.28
C PRO A 7 11.58 -22.64 12.38
N ILE A 8 11.92 -21.40 12.68
CA ILE A 8 11.22 -20.52 13.62
C ILE A 8 10.74 -19.28 12.87
N VAL A 9 9.57 -18.76 13.24
CA VAL A 9 9.00 -17.54 12.64
C VAL A 9 9.74 -16.34 13.21
N LEU A 10 10.76 -15.85 12.49
CA LEU A 10 11.39 -14.57 12.81
C LEU A 10 10.59 -13.41 12.21
N ASN A 11 10.19 -13.55 10.95
CA ASN A 11 9.35 -12.59 10.25
C ASN A 11 8.57 -13.31 9.16
N SER A 12 7.26 -13.23 9.19
CA SER A 12 6.41 -13.74 8.15
C SER A 12 5.45 -12.66 7.63
N TYR A 13 5.11 -12.75 6.36
CA TYR A 13 4.19 -11.82 5.71
C TYR A 13 3.15 -12.60 4.93
N ALA A 14 1.89 -12.26 5.14
CA ALA A 14 0.77 -12.78 4.38
C ALA A 14 -0.03 -11.64 3.74
N GLN A 15 -0.41 -11.84 2.48
CA GLN A 15 -1.29 -10.94 1.77
C GLN A 15 -2.40 -11.76 1.09
N ASP A 16 -3.63 -11.37 1.38
CA ASP A 16 -4.81 -11.81 0.66
C ASP A 16 -5.38 -10.64 -0.12
N GLN A 17 -5.64 -10.84 -1.41
CA GLN A 17 -6.23 -9.83 -2.25
C GLN A 17 -7.35 -10.45 -3.08
N GLU A 18 -8.50 -9.80 -3.07
CA GLU A 18 -9.62 -10.09 -3.95
C GLU A 18 -10.06 -8.81 -4.65
N GLY A 19 -10.58 -8.93 -5.86
CA GLY A 19 -11.08 -7.77 -6.58
C GLY A 19 -11.96 -8.16 -7.75
N ASP A 20 -12.91 -7.29 -8.00
CA ASP A 20 -13.78 -7.34 -9.16
C ASP A 20 -13.41 -6.20 -10.11
N TYR A 21 -13.21 -6.53 -11.37
CA TYR A 21 -12.92 -5.57 -12.42
C TYR A 21 -13.91 -5.71 -13.56
N PHE A 22 -14.47 -4.61 -13.98
CA PHE A 22 -15.33 -4.53 -15.16
C PHE A 22 -14.84 -3.39 -16.05
N GLU A 23 -14.65 -3.67 -17.33
CA GLU A 23 -14.35 -2.68 -18.34
C GLU A 23 -15.18 -2.92 -19.59
N GLN A 24 -15.66 -1.85 -20.19
CA GLN A 24 -16.35 -1.89 -21.46
C GLN A 24 -15.88 -0.72 -22.31
N GLU A 25 -15.47 -1.02 -23.53
CA GLU A 25 -15.15 -0.02 -24.56
C GLU A 25 -16.03 -0.22 -25.79
N LEU A 26 -16.54 0.88 -26.32
CA LEU A 26 -17.15 0.94 -27.62
C LEU A 26 -16.30 1.83 -28.51
N ARG A 27 -15.83 1.29 -29.63
CA ARG A 27 -15.00 2.00 -30.59
C ARG A 27 -15.63 1.95 -31.98
N LEU A 28 -15.66 3.09 -32.63
CA LEU A 28 -16.08 3.25 -34.01
C LEU A 28 -14.87 3.72 -34.83
N VAL A 29 -14.68 3.14 -35.98
CA VAL A 29 -13.59 3.46 -36.90
C VAL A 29 -14.18 3.73 -38.26
N SER A 30 -13.73 4.80 -38.92
CA SER A 30 -14.12 5.03 -40.31
C SER A 30 -13.47 3.98 -41.22
N ASP A 31 -14.22 3.54 -42.21
CA ASP A 31 -13.72 2.67 -43.27
C ASP A 31 -14.17 3.31 -44.59
N SER A 32 -13.37 4.26 -45.10
CA SER A 32 -13.68 4.97 -46.33
C SER A 32 -12.43 5.16 -47.18
N ASP A 33 -12.58 5.07 -48.49
CA ASP A 33 -11.50 5.37 -49.45
C ASP A 33 -11.26 6.88 -49.62
N GLY A 34 -11.93 7.72 -48.81
CA GLY A 34 -11.80 9.17 -48.83
C GLY A 34 -10.60 9.69 -48.03
N PRO A 35 -10.30 10.97 -48.17
CA PRO A 35 -9.17 11.61 -47.51
C PRO A 35 -9.37 11.78 -45.99
N LEU A 36 -10.58 11.58 -45.47
CA LEU A 36 -10.92 11.73 -44.06
C LEU A 36 -11.01 10.36 -43.40
N ASN A 37 -10.11 10.11 -42.47
CA ASN A 37 -10.13 8.96 -41.59
C ASN A 37 -10.37 9.41 -40.15
N TRP A 38 -11.18 8.66 -39.42
CA TRP A 38 -11.44 8.97 -38.01
C TRP A 38 -11.72 7.73 -37.21
N TYR A 39 -11.43 7.81 -35.93
CA TYR A 39 -11.96 6.88 -34.95
C TYR A 39 -12.45 7.62 -33.71
N ALA A 40 -13.49 7.09 -33.10
CA ALA A 40 -14.07 7.62 -31.89
C ALA A 40 -14.42 6.48 -30.94
N GLY A 41 -14.40 6.74 -29.66
CA GLY A 41 -14.82 5.73 -28.71
C GLY A 41 -15.17 6.30 -27.37
N VAL A 42 -15.83 5.45 -26.59
CA VAL A 42 -16.16 5.68 -25.20
C VAL A 42 -15.76 4.44 -24.40
N SER A 43 -15.23 4.64 -23.22
CA SER A 43 -14.91 3.55 -22.30
C SER A 43 -15.45 3.85 -20.91
N TYR A 44 -15.77 2.79 -20.20
CA TYR A 44 -16.12 2.81 -18.78
C TYR A 44 -15.40 1.67 -18.08
N TYR A 45 -14.87 1.94 -16.90
CA TYR A 45 -14.35 0.91 -16.03
C TYR A 45 -14.84 1.08 -14.59
N LYS A 46 -14.87 -0.04 -13.88
CA LYS A 46 -15.13 -0.09 -12.45
C LYS A 46 -14.27 -1.18 -11.84
N GLU A 47 -13.66 -0.88 -10.71
CA GLU A 47 -12.81 -1.79 -9.96
C GLU A 47 -13.13 -1.68 -8.46
N ASP A 48 -13.23 -2.81 -7.79
CA ASP A 48 -13.39 -2.93 -6.34
C ASP A 48 -12.32 -3.92 -5.85
N ILE A 49 -11.31 -3.41 -5.13
CA ILE A 49 -10.19 -4.20 -4.64
C ILE A 49 -10.18 -4.18 -3.13
N LYS A 50 -10.10 -5.35 -2.52
CA LYS A 50 -9.89 -5.52 -1.09
C LYS A 50 -8.60 -6.29 -0.87
N ALA A 51 -7.75 -5.78 0.01
CA ALA A 51 -6.51 -6.42 0.40
C ALA A 51 -6.43 -6.51 1.92
N LYS A 52 -6.00 -7.66 2.40
CA LYS A 52 -5.65 -7.90 3.80
C LYS A 52 -4.16 -8.19 3.85
N PHE A 53 -3.47 -7.46 4.71
CA PHE A 53 -2.06 -7.65 4.99
C PHE A 53 -1.91 -8.11 6.42
N GLN A 54 -1.00 -9.04 6.65
CA GLN A 54 -0.67 -9.54 7.97
C GLN A 54 0.83 -9.76 8.03
N GLN A 55 1.46 -9.24 9.06
CA GLN A 55 2.86 -9.45 9.36
C GLN A 55 2.99 -10.02 10.77
N GLU A 56 3.81 -11.04 10.93
CA GLU A 56 4.16 -11.64 12.22
C GLU A 56 5.66 -11.62 12.39
N MET A 57 6.12 -11.25 13.57
CA MET A 57 7.53 -11.16 13.90
C MET A 57 7.75 -11.54 15.36
N ALA A 58 8.82 -12.27 15.66
CA ALA A 58 9.20 -12.53 17.03
C ALA A 58 9.60 -11.21 17.72
N GLU A 59 8.98 -10.89 18.87
CA GLU A 59 9.19 -9.64 19.60
C GLU A 59 10.66 -9.41 19.94
N ASP A 60 11.30 -10.40 20.54
CA ASP A 60 12.69 -10.28 20.99
C ASP A 60 13.67 -10.11 19.82
N VAL A 61 13.35 -10.68 18.65
CA VAL A 61 14.11 -10.42 17.43
C VAL A 61 13.94 -8.98 16.97
N TRP A 62 12.74 -8.44 17.08
CA TRP A 62 12.51 -7.03 16.76
C TRP A 62 13.35 -6.11 17.66
N CYS A 63 13.28 -6.32 18.96
CA CYS A 63 14.02 -5.50 19.93
C CYS A 63 15.54 -5.68 19.79
N SER A 64 16.03 -6.90 19.61
CA SER A 64 17.47 -7.15 19.50
C SER A 64 18.05 -6.63 18.20
N VAL A 65 17.40 -6.87 17.06
CA VAL A 65 17.94 -6.53 15.74
C VAL A 65 17.78 -5.04 15.42
N TYR A 66 16.60 -4.49 15.68
CA TYR A 66 16.28 -3.13 15.23
C TYR A 66 16.60 -2.05 16.27
N TRP A 67 16.64 -2.38 17.56
CA TRP A 67 16.86 -1.39 18.61
C TRP A 67 18.21 -1.49 19.29
N THR A 68 18.57 -2.66 19.76
CA THR A 68 19.81 -2.79 20.55
C THR A 68 21.02 -3.19 19.73
N GLY A 69 20.82 -3.93 18.63
CA GLY A 69 21.89 -4.47 17.80
C GLY A 69 22.70 -5.59 18.49
N TYR A 70 22.22 -6.10 19.61
CA TYR A 70 22.81 -7.21 20.33
C TYR A 70 21.72 -8.10 20.96
N ASP A 71 22.09 -9.26 21.45
CA ASP A 71 21.17 -10.22 22.05
C ASP A 71 20.56 -9.65 23.35
N SER A 72 19.30 -9.24 23.24
CA SER A 72 18.52 -8.58 24.28
C SER A 72 17.03 -8.81 23.99
N THR A 73 16.24 -8.96 25.03
CA THR A 73 14.79 -9.08 24.92
C THR A 73 14.11 -7.71 24.85
N CYS A 74 12.86 -7.66 24.43
CA CYS A 74 12.07 -6.46 24.55
C CYS A 74 11.88 -6.03 26.02
N GLU A 75 11.70 -6.97 26.92
CA GLU A 75 11.59 -6.71 28.36
C GLU A 75 12.84 -5.98 28.88
N ASP A 76 14.05 -6.46 28.53
CA ASP A 76 15.29 -5.80 28.90
C ASP A 76 15.44 -4.41 28.35
N LEU A 77 15.03 -4.22 27.07
CA LEU A 77 15.04 -2.93 26.41
C LEU A 77 14.14 -1.90 27.13
N PHE A 78 12.90 -2.29 27.40
CA PHE A 78 11.94 -1.42 28.09
C PHE A 78 12.33 -1.16 29.55
N ALA A 79 12.83 -2.16 30.26
CA ALA A 79 13.36 -1.99 31.61
C ALA A 79 14.51 -0.96 31.65
N TYR A 80 15.42 -1.03 30.67
CA TYR A 80 16.52 -0.05 30.57
C TYR A 80 15.99 1.37 30.37
N TYR A 81 15.05 1.59 29.45
CA TYR A 81 14.49 2.93 29.23
C TYR A 81 13.61 3.40 30.38
N LYS A 82 12.93 2.52 31.06
CA LYS A 82 12.15 2.84 32.27
C LYS A 82 13.05 3.34 33.41
N ASP A 83 14.11 2.62 33.69
CA ASP A 83 15.11 3.03 34.70
C ASP A 83 15.76 4.38 34.30
N TYR A 84 16.06 4.54 33.00
CA TYR A 84 16.63 5.80 32.51
C TYR A 84 15.65 6.96 32.61
N ALA A 85 14.35 6.75 32.36
CA ALA A 85 13.29 7.74 32.49
C ALA A 85 13.10 8.21 33.95
N GLU A 86 13.27 7.34 34.92
CA GLU A 86 13.24 7.71 36.34
C GLU A 86 14.41 8.63 36.71
N TYR A 87 15.58 8.42 36.10
CA TYR A 87 16.78 9.21 36.35
C TYR A 87 16.87 10.51 35.56
N ALA A 88 16.46 10.50 34.29
CA ALA A 88 16.52 11.62 33.37
C ALA A 88 15.24 11.72 32.49
N PRO A 89 14.09 12.10 33.08
CA PRO A 89 12.78 12.05 32.38
C PRO A 89 12.70 12.96 31.15
N ASP A 90 13.47 14.05 31.13
CA ASP A 90 13.52 15.01 30.03
C ASP A 90 14.71 14.74 29.07
N GLY A 91 15.34 13.57 29.17
CA GLY A 91 16.48 13.22 28.31
C GLY A 91 16.04 12.92 26.87
N ASP A 92 16.81 13.43 25.88
CA ASP A 92 16.53 13.25 24.44
C ASP A 92 16.32 11.78 24.06
N TYR A 93 17.04 10.85 24.69
CA TYR A 93 16.89 9.41 24.43
C TYR A 93 15.57 8.84 24.91
N VAL A 94 15.09 9.26 26.09
CA VAL A 94 13.79 8.84 26.60
C VAL A 94 12.69 9.40 25.73
N GLN A 95 12.80 10.67 25.35
CA GLN A 95 11.81 11.31 24.50
C GLN A 95 11.73 10.62 23.12
N TYR A 96 12.87 10.29 22.52
CA TYR A 96 12.90 9.53 21.25
C TYR A 96 12.24 8.17 21.39
N PHE A 97 12.48 7.46 22.48
CA PHE A 97 11.85 6.17 22.75
C PHE A 97 10.33 6.32 22.94
N LEU A 98 9.89 7.31 23.71
CA LEU A 98 8.48 7.59 23.93
C LEU A 98 7.75 8.05 22.67
N ASP A 99 8.40 8.83 21.81
CA ASP A 99 7.85 9.25 20.52
C ASP A 99 7.58 8.07 19.59
N TYR A 100 8.38 7.02 19.67
CA TYR A 100 8.24 5.83 18.87
C TYR A 100 7.28 4.81 19.50
N TRP A 101 7.48 4.51 20.78
CA TRP A 101 6.78 3.43 21.48
C TRP A 101 5.54 3.91 22.25
N GLY A 102 5.44 5.17 22.56
CA GLY A 102 4.34 5.76 23.32
C GLY A 102 4.38 5.44 24.84
N THR A 103 5.22 4.54 25.27
CA THR A 103 5.32 4.09 26.67
C THR A 103 6.70 3.52 26.97
N VAL A 104 7.08 3.49 28.23
CA VAL A 104 8.22 2.74 28.75
C VAL A 104 7.79 1.47 29.50
N ASP A 105 6.50 1.23 29.59
CA ASP A 105 5.94 0.04 30.27
C ASP A 105 5.73 -1.07 29.24
N TRP A 106 6.56 -2.12 29.33
CA TRP A 106 6.44 -3.28 28.47
C TRP A 106 5.29 -4.19 28.87
N GLN A 107 4.51 -4.57 27.89
CA GLN A 107 3.47 -5.59 28.00
C GLN A 107 3.58 -6.52 26.80
N GLY A 108 4.43 -7.51 26.90
CA GLY A 108 4.66 -8.45 25.80
C GLY A 108 3.40 -9.08 25.24
N SER A 109 3.46 -9.51 23.99
CA SER A 109 2.39 -10.29 23.39
C SER A 109 2.25 -11.65 24.05
N PRO A 110 1.06 -12.26 24.09
CA PRO A 110 0.81 -13.51 24.81
C PRO A 110 1.68 -14.69 24.38
N ASN A 111 2.25 -14.64 23.18
CA ASN A 111 3.02 -15.72 22.56
C ASN A 111 4.43 -15.28 22.10
N GLY A 112 4.88 -14.07 22.48
CA GLY A 112 6.16 -13.52 22.05
C GLY A 112 6.20 -13.17 20.56
N ILE A 113 5.05 -12.98 19.91
CA ILE A 113 4.96 -12.65 18.49
C ILE A 113 4.15 -11.35 18.32
N LEU A 114 4.81 -10.36 17.71
CA LEU A 114 4.14 -9.17 17.19
C LEU A 114 3.29 -9.56 15.98
N ASN A 115 2.05 -9.15 15.96
CA ASN A 115 1.15 -9.39 14.85
C ASN A 115 0.51 -8.08 14.42
N ASP A 116 0.93 -7.59 13.25
CA ASP A 116 0.36 -6.41 12.63
C ASP A 116 -0.55 -6.81 11.47
N SER A 117 -1.71 -6.20 11.42
CA SER A 117 -2.62 -6.42 10.30
C SER A 117 -3.32 -5.14 9.87
N ASN A 118 -3.53 -5.02 8.57
CA ASN A 118 -4.36 -3.97 8.02
C ASN A 118 -5.28 -4.50 6.92
N ARG A 119 -6.33 -3.74 6.64
CA ARG A 119 -7.23 -3.97 5.52
C ARG A 119 -7.33 -2.71 4.70
N ALA A 120 -7.02 -2.85 3.43
CA ALA A 120 -7.21 -1.81 2.44
C ALA A 120 -8.40 -2.13 1.56
N HIS A 121 -9.18 -1.12 1.23
CA HIS A 121 -10.29 -1.22 0.29
C HIS A 121 -10.22 -0.04 -0.67
N GLY A 122 -10.09 -0.33 -1.97
CA GLY A 122 -10.07 0.64 -3.05
C GLY A 122 -11.26 0.43 -3.97
N LYS A 123 -11.99 1.51 -4.26
CA LYS A 123 -13.03 1.55 -5.29
C LYS A 123 -12.64 2.58 -6.31
N TYR A 124 -12.61 2.16 -7.55
CA TYR A 124 -12.23 3.00 -8.66
C TYR A 124 -13.29 2.89 -9.75
N HIS A 125 -13.66 4.00 -10.34
CA HIS A 125 -14.45 3.98 -11.56
C HIS A 125 -14.13 5.22 -12.40
N GLY A 126 -14.29 5.06 -13.70
CA GLY A 126 -14.04 6.16 -14.60
C GLY A 126 -14.65 5.92 -15.97
N TYR A 127 -14.72 6.98 -16.71
CA TYR A 127 -15.15 6.96 -18.11
C TYR A 127 -14.27 7.87 -18.96
N ALA A 128 -14.13 7.50 -20.20
CA ALA A 128 -13.45 8.34 -21.18
C ALA A 128 -14.22 8.40 -22.48
N ALA A 129 -14.07 9.51 -23.17
CA ALA A 129 -14.51 9.67 -24.55
C ALA A 129 -13.34 10.23 -25.35
N TYR A 130 -13.16 9.75 -26.57
CA TYR A 130 -12.08 10.19 -27.44
C TYR A 130 -12.51 10.25 -28.90
N LEU A 131 -11.87 11.13 -29.62
CA LEU A 131 -12.03 11.32 -31.07
C LEU A 131 -10.66 11.61 -31.65
N ASP A 132 -10.32 10.93 -32.71
CA ASP A 132 -9.15 11.21 -33.54
C ASP A 132 -9.56 11.36 -34.97
N LEU A 133 -8.98 12.36 -35.63
CA LEU A 133 -9.28 12.74 -37.02
C LEU A 133 -7.96 12.83 -37.80
N GLY A 134 -7.89 12.17 -38.93
CA GLY A 134 -6.79 12.27 -39.87
C GLY A 134 -7.32 12.74 -41.23
N TYR A 135 -6.66 13.67 -41.87
CA TYR A 135 -7.02 14.15 -43.17
C TYR A 135 -5.79 14.17 -44.11
N GLU A 136 -5.90 13.45 -45.20
CA GLU A 136 -4.88 13.38 -46.26
C GLU A 136 -5.20 14.46 -47.35
N PHE A 137 -4.37 15.50 -47.38
CA PHE A 137 -4.51 16.57 -48.38
C PHE A 137 -4.03 16.13 -49.77
N ASN A 138 -2.97 15.33 -49.80
CA ASN A 138 -2.37 14.72 -50.98
C ASN A 138 -1.35 13.66 -50.59
N GLU A 139 -0.70 12.99 -51.54
CA GLU A 139 0.30 11.95 -51.34
C GLU A 139 1.52 12.35 -50.45
N ARG A 140 1.70 13.65 -50.15
CA ARG A 140 2.83 14.18 -49.41
C ARG A 140 2.48 14.78 -48.06
N TRP A 141 1.21 15.11 -47.83
CA TRP A 141 0.75 15.84 -46.67
C TRP A 141 -0.50 15.23 -46.10
N ASP A 142 -0.36 14.79 -44.86
CA ASP A 142 -1.45 14.38 -43.96
C ASP A 142 -1.38 15.18 -42.67
N VAL A 143 -2.49 15.38 -42.01
CA VAL A 143 -2.63 16.02 -40.71
C VAL A 143 -3.58 15.21 -39.86
N SER A 144 -3.16 14.93 -38.60
CA SER A 144 -4.02 14.29 -37.63
C SER A 144 -4.14 15.11 -36.36
N ALA A 145 -5.30 15.04 -35.72
CA ALA A 145 -5.57 15.66 -34.42
C ALA A 145 -6.51 14.79 -33.62
N GLY A 146 -6.18 14.60 -32.35
CA GLY A 146 -6.98 13.82 -31.42
C GLY A 146 -7.31 14.57 -30.14
N VAL A 147 -8.44 14.25 -29.56
CA VAL A 147 -8.87 14.73 -28.25
C VAL A 147 -9.38 13.58 -27.41
N ARG A 148 -9.02 13.57 -26.12
CA ARG A 148 -9.53 12.62 -25.15
C ARG A 148 -9.94 13.37 -23.88
N TYR A 149 -11.13 13.06 -23.40
CA TYR A 149 -11.60 13.43 -22.08
C TYR A 149 -11.66 12.20 -21.19
N THR A 150 -11.13 12.30 -19.99
CA THR A 150 -11.14 11.21 -18.99
C THR A 150 -11.61 11.77 -17.68
N TYR A 151 -12.48 11.03 -17.00
CA TYR A 151 -12.90 11.27 -15.64
C TYR A 151 -12.66 10.02 -14.80
N ASP A 152 -11.95 10.17 -13.70
CA ASP A 152 -11.66 9.09 -12.74
C ASP A 152 -12.08 9.51 -11.35
N GLU A 153 -12.75 8.63 -10.65
CA GLU A 153 -13.09 8.76 -9.23
C GLU A 153 -12.48 7.60 -8.46
N LYS A 154 -11.82 7.91 -7.35
CA LYS A 154 -11.07 6.94 -6.54
C LYS A 154 -11.41 7.14 -5.08
N GLU A 155 -11.95 6.09 -4.47
CA GLU A 155 -12.15 6.00 -3.03
C GLU A 155 -11.18 4.99 -2.46
N PHE A 156 -10.49 5.37 -1.40
CA PHE A 156 -9.56 4.48 -0.72
C PHE A 156 -9.77 4.56 0.78
N SER A 157 -9.83 3.41 1.43
CA SER A 157 -9.84 3.30 2.88
C SER A 157 -8.80 2.28 3.35
N ASN A 158 -8.15 2.59 4.46
CA ASN A 158 -7.23 1.68 5.12
C ASN A 158 -7.59 1.61 6.60
N LEU A 159 -7.80 0.41 7.10
CA LEU A 159 -8.05 0.14 8.51
C LEU A 159 -6.85 -0.64 9.05
N VAL A 160 -6.10 0.02 9.91
CA VAL A 160 -5.00 -0.61 10.66
C VAL A 160 -5.59 -1.12 11.97
N TYR A 161 -5.43 -2.40 12.22
CA TYR A 161 -5.83 -2.98 13.50
C TYR A 161 -4.72 -2.69 14.52
N PRO A 162 -5.07 -2.39 15.77
CA PRO A 162 -4.08 -2.34 16.82
C PRO A 162 -3.30 -3.64 16.81
N SER A 163 -1.97 -3.56 16.82
CA SER A 163 -1.16 -4.76 16.98
C SER A 163 -1.58 -5.45 18.27
N GLN A 164 -1.46 -6.77 18.33
CA GLN A 164 -1.73 -7.50 19.59
C GLN A 164 -0.61 -7.30 20.61
N SER A 165 0.45 -6.65 20.18
CA SER A 165 1.44 -6.06 21.05
C SER A 165 0.95 -4.70 21.54
N PRO A 166 1.22 -4.31 22.77
CA PRO A 166 0.85 -3.00 23.30
C PRO A 166 1.68 -1.84 22.72
N VAL A 167 2.41 -2.08 21.68
CA VAL A 167 3.27 -1.11 21.01
C VAL A 167 2.71 -0.76 19.63
#